data_b193fce206811a130aa0b702c6469b0f
#
_entry.id   b193fce206811a130aa0b702c6469b0f
#
_cell.length_a   1.000
_cell.length_b   1.000
_cell.length_c   1.000
_cell.angle_alpha   90.00
_cell.angle_beta   90.00
_cell.angle_gamma   90.00
#
_symmetry.space_group_name_H-M   'P 1'
#
loop_
_entity.id
_entity.type
_entity.pdbx_description
1 polymer ?
#
loop_
_entity_poly.entity_id
_entity_poly.type
_entity_poly.pdbx_seq_one_letter_code
_entity_poly.pdbx_strand_id
1 'polypeptide(L)'
;MIPYEFIYSFTTTVLEIDKSIRWVGITNKEGLIINEKYRKEVMSLLTEEENEDYASNAISRQRTRIQFEQKIGKLIYAFGKYEKLNRATIPIDTNYFLLLSMDSQDINFDKIIMNKIIPLINESRNQFISI
;
A
#
# COMPACT_ATOMS: atom_id res chain seq x y z
N MET A 1 18.83 6.02 -4.59
CA MET A 1 18.41 5.32 -3.36
C MET A 1 17.45 6.21 -2.57
N ILE A 2 16.32 5.67 -2.17
CA ILE A 2 15.37 6.42 -1.34
C ILE A 2 15.99 6.63 0.04
N PRO A 3 15.99 7.86 0.57
CA PRO A 3 16.46 8.07 1.94
C PRO A 3 15.60 7.25 2.90
N TYR A 4 16.24 6.49 3.77
CA TYR A 4 15.54 5.66 4.74
C TYR A 4 14.60 6.48 5.62
N GLU A 5 15.04 7.68 6.01
CA GLU A 5 14.24 8.57 6.85
C GLU A 5 12.93 8.98 6.15
N PHE A 6 12.98 9.23 4.85
CA PHE A 6 11.77 9.57 4.10
C PHE A 6 10.80 8.39 4.08
N ILE A 7 11.30 7.18 3.78
CA ILE A 7 10.46 5.97 3.73
C ILE A 7 9.80 5.72 5.09
N TYR A 8 10.58 5.80 6.16
CA TYR A 8 10.06 5.61 7.51
C TYR A 8 8.98 6.64 7.85
N SER A 9 9.25 7.89 7.56
CA SER A 9 8.31 8.99 7.81
C SER A 9 7.03 8.84 6.99
N PHE A 10 7.16 8.50 5.72
CA PHE A 10 6.02 8.29 4.83
C PHE A 10 5.12 7.14 5.34
N THR A 11 5.73 6.02 5.69
CA THR A 11 5.01 4.86 6.22
C THR A 11 4.23 5.23 7.48
N THR A 12 4.88 5.96 8.39
CA THR A 12 4.25 6.42 9.63
C THR A 12 3.09 7.38 9.35
N THR A 13 3.29 8.32 8.43
CA THR A 13 2.25 9.30 8.08
C THR A 13 1.02 8.60 7.51
N VAL A 14 1.22 7.61 6.64
CA VAL A 14 0.09 6.84 6.09
C VAL A 14 -0.65 6.10 7.18
N LEU A 15 0.07 5.44 8.07
CA LEU A 15 -0.54 4.69 9.18
C LEU A 15 -1.40 5.58 10.07
N GLU A 16 -1.00 6.83 10.24
CA GLU A 16 -1.69 7.78 11.12
C GLU A 16 -2.88 8.48 10.45
N ILE A 17 -3.09 8.27 9.15
CA ILE A 17 -4.19 8.91 8.44
C ILE A 17 -5.55 8.53 9.01
N ASP A 18 -5.72 7.24 9.36
CA ASP A 18 -6.98 6.77 9.95
C ASP A 18 -6.71 5.58 10.86
N LYS A 19 -7.43 5.52 11.96
CA LYS A 19 -7.25 4.42 12.92
C LYS A 19 -7.70 3.06 12.41
N SER A 20 -8.45 3.01 11.33
CA SER A 20 -8.84 1.75 10.69
C SER A 20 -7.69 1.09 9.96
N ILE A 21 -6.60 1.82 9.67
CA ILE A 21 -5.43 1.26 9.01
C ILE A 21 -4.63 0.45 10.04
N ARG A 22 -4.46 -0.84 9.76
CA ARG A 22 -3.80 -1.79 10.67
C ARG A 22 -2.33 -1.96 10.38
N TRP A 23 -1.97 -1.87 9.12
CA TRP A 23 -0.62 -2.12 8.64
C TRP A 23 -0.38 -1.38 7.34
N VAL A 24 0.83 -0.88 7.17
CA VAL A 24 1.29 -0.19 5.96
C VAL A 24 2.60 -0.82 5.54
N GLY A 25 2.73 -1.15 4.25
CA GLY A 25 3.97 -1.64 3.68
C GLY A 25 4.30 -0.91 2.40
N ILE A 26 5.59 -0.70 2.15
CA ILE A 26 6.10 -0.18 0.89
C ILE A 26 6.87 -1.32 0.23
N THR A 27 6.54 -1.62 -1.02
CA THR A 27 7.27 -2.64 -1.78
C THR A 27 7.96 -2.02 -2.99
N ASN A 28 8.98 -2.71 -3.48
CA ASN A 28 9.54 -2.41 -4.79
C ASN A 28 8.75 -3.17 -5.87
N LYS A 29 9.18 -3.02 -7.12
CA LYS A 29 8.48 -3.64 -8.26
C LYS A 29 8.59 -5.17 -8.31
N GLU A 30 9.50 -5.76 -7.54
CA GLU A 30 9.63 -7.21 -7.41
C GLU A 30 8.73 -7.76 -6.30
N GLY A 31 8.07 -6.88 -5.54
CA GLY A 31 7.19 -7.30 -4.47
C GLY A 31 7.87 -7.51 -3.12
N LEU A 32 9.13 -7.06 -3.00
CA LEU A 32 9.84 -7.12 -1.72
C LEU A 32 9.44 -5.95 -0.85
N ILE A 33 9.10 -6.23 0.41
CA ILE A 33 8.76 -5.20 1.39
C ILE A 33 10.04 -4.48 1.79
N ILE A 34 10.13 -3.18 1.49
CA ILE A 34 11.31 -2.38 1.83
C ILE A 34 11.13 -1.62 3.14
N ASN A 35 9.89 -1.43 3.57
CA ASN A 35 9.58 -0.90 4.90
C ASN A 35 8.15 -1.24 5.24
N GLU A 36 7.86 -1.42 6.54
CA GLU A 36 6.50 -1.69 6.99
C GLU A 36 6.32 -1.23 8.43
N LYS A 37 5.07 -0.98 8.78
CA LYS A 37 4.72 -0.61 10.14
C LYS A 37 3.32 -1.12 10.49
N TYR A 38 3.22 -1.75 11.65
CA TYR A 38 1.96 -2.19 12.23
C TYR A 38 1.43 -1.12 13.17
N ARG A 39 0.12 -1.00 13.23
CA ARG A 39 -0.51 -0.18 14.26
C ARG A 39 -0.23 -0.82 15.62
N LYS A 40 0.10 0.02 16.57
CA LYS A 40 0.35 -0.40 17.95
C LYS A 40 -0.88 -1.16 18.47
N GLU A 41 -0.64 -2.27 19.16
CA GLU A 41 -1.66 -3.11 19.77
C GLU A 41 -2.52 -3.92 18.79
N VAL A 42 -2.26 -3.81 17.48
CA VAL A 42 -2.91 -4.66 16.49
C VAL A 42 -2.13 -5.95 16.34
N MET A 43 -2.84 -7.07 16.47
CA MET A 43 -2.24 -8.38 16.23
C MET A 43 -2.37 -8.73 14.74
N SER A 44 -1.25 -9.05 14.11
CA SER A 44 -1.26 -9.45 12.71
C SER A 44 -2.00 -10.79 12.55
N LEU A 45 -2.83 -10.89 11.53
CA LEU A 45 -3.53 -12.15 11.20
C LEU A 45 -2.64 -13.08 10.38
N LEU A 46 -1.60 -12.54 9.74
CA LEU A 46 -0.64 -13.31 8.94
C LEU A 46 0.69 -13.39 9.67
N THR A 47 1.40 -14.48 9.45
CA THR A 47 2.81 -14.55 9.88
C THR A 47 3.63 -13.61 9.01
N GLU A 48 4.86 -13.33 9.43
CA GLU A 48 5.78 -12.51 8.63
C GLU A 48 5.98 -13.10 7.24
N GLU A 49 6.22 -14.40 7.16
CA GLU A 49 6.41 -15.09 5.88
C GLU A 49 5.18 -15.04 5.01
N GLU A 50 3.99 -15.26 5.59
CA GLU A 50 2.74 -15.15 4.85
C GLU A 50 2.51 -13.74 4.32
N ASN A 51 2.85 -12.72 5.09
CA ASN A 51 2.70 -11.35 4.66
C ASN A 51 3.65 -11.00 3.52
N GLU A 52 4.88 -11.53 3.55
CA GLU A 52 5.83 -11.38 2.44
C GLU A 52 5.30 -12.04 1.17
N ASP A 53 4.73 -13.23 1.28
CA ASP A 53 4.11 -13.93 0.14
C ASP A 53 2.93 -13.14 -0.40
N TYR A 54 2.10 -12.58 0.48
CA TYR A 54 0.98 -11.77 0.06
C TYR A 54 1.46 -10.55 -0.74
N ALA A 55 2.49 -9.87 -0.25
CA ALA A 55 3.04 -8.69 -0.93
C ALA A 55 3.57 -9.06 -2.33
N SER A 56 4.33 -10.14 -2.42
CA SER A 56 4.87 -10.61 -3.70
C SER A 56 3.74 -10.93 -4.69
N ASN A 57 2.70 -11.61 -4.24
CA ASN A 57 1.56 -11.96 -5.08
C ASN A 57 0.75 -10.73 -5.49
N ALA A 58 0.62 -9.74 -4.61
CA ALA A 58 -0.07 -8.50 -4.94
C ALA A 58 0.61 -7.77 -6.09
N ILE A 59 1.94 -7.73 -6.09
CA ILE A 59 2.69 -7.07 -7.15
C ILE A 59 2.65 -7.88 -8.45
N SER A 60 2.64 -9.21 -8.38
CA SER A 60 2.43 -10.05 -9.55
C SER A 60 1.10 -9.74 -10.24
N ARG A 61 0.04 -9.55 -9.45
CA ARG A 61 -1.27 -9.19 -9.99
C ARG A 61 -1.25 -7.83 -10.69
N GLN A 62 -0.44 -6.88 -10.20
CA GLN A 62 -0.30 -5.58 -10.83
C GLN A 62 0.27 -5.69 -12.25
N ARG A 63 1.23 -6.58 -12.47
CA ARG A 63 1.81 -6.80 -13.80
C ARG A 63 0.75 -7.21 -14.81
N THR A 64 -0.21 -8.04 -14.39
CA THR A 64 -1.31 -8.45 -15.25
C THR A 64 -2.23 -7.28 -15.60
N ARG A 65 -2.51 -6.41 -14.62
CA ARG A 65 -3.39 -5.27 -14.80
C ARG A 65 -2.81 -4.21 -15.73
N ILE A 66 -1.49 -4.03 -15.72
CA ILE A 66 -0.80 -3.05 -16.57
C ILE A 66 -1.10 -3.25 -18.05
N GLN A 67 -1.34 -4.48 -18.48
CA GLN A 67 -1.64 -4.80 -19.88
C GLN A 67 -2.84 -4.04 -20.43
N PHE A 68 -3.75 -3.61 -19.56
CA PHE A 68 -4.99 -2.99 -19.99
C PHE A 68 -5.03 -1.48 -19.77
N GLU A 69 -3.96 -0.88 -19.24
CA GLU A 69 -3.92 0.55 -18.92
C GLU A 69 -4.15 1.46 -20.12
N GLN A 70 -3.72 1.05 -21.30
CA GLN A 70 -3.92 1.88 -22.50
C GLN A 70 -5.39 2.03 -22.87
N LYS A 71 -6.22 1.07 -22.49
CA LYS A 71 -7.65 1.08 -22.83
C LYS A 71 -8.52 1.62 -21.72
N ILE A 72 -8.23 1.28 -20.47
CA ILE A 72 -9.09 1.65 -19.34
C ILE A 72 -8.43 2.63 -18.37
N GLY A 73 -7.20 3.08 -18.68
CA GLY A 73 -6.47 4.02 -17.83
C GLY A 73 -5.65 3.32 -16.77
N LYS A 74 -4.83 4.09 -16.07
CA LYS A 74 -3.97 3.54 -15.03
C LYS A 74 -4.77 3.08 -13.83
N LEU A 75 -4.33 1.99 -13.21
CA LEU A 75 -4.92 1.52 -11.98
C LEU A 75 -4.69 2.55 -10.87
N ILE A 76 -5.78 2.99 -10.23
CA ILE A 76 -5.69 3.91 -9.09
C ILE A 76 -5.40 3.13 -7.82
N TYR A 77 -6.18 2.09 -7.53
CA TYR A 77 -5.86 1.12 -6.48
C TYR A 77 -6.66 -0.17 -6.70
N ALA A 78 -6.14 -1.27 -6.15
CA ALA A 78 -6.84 -2.54 -6.13
C ALA A 78 -7.23 -2.86 -4.68
N PHE A 79 -8.41 -3.43 -4.48
CA PHE A 79 -8.97 -3.66 -3.16
C PHE A 79 -9.47 -5.09 -3.02
N GLY A 80 -9.12 -5.74 -1.92
CA GLY A 80 -9.65 -7.05 -1.58
C GLY A 80 -10.39 -6.98 -0.26
N LYS A 81 -11.67 -7.34 -0.27
CA LYS A 81 -12.47 -7.41 0.94
C LYS A 81 -12.50 -8.84 1.44
N TYR A 82 -11.94 -9.08 2.61
CA TYR A 82 -11.96 -10.37 3.28
C TYR A 82 -12.89 -10.28 4.49
N GLU A 83 -13.31 -11.43 4.99
CA GLU A 83 -14.18 -11.44 6.16
C GLU A 83 -13.55 -10.78 7.38
N LYS A 84 -12.25 -10.94 7.57
CA LYS A 84 -11.56 -10.49 8.78
C LYS A 84 -10.73 -9.24 8.61
N LEU A 85 -10.42 -8.84 7.39
CA LEU A 85 -9.74 -7.58 7.12
C LEU A 85 -9.89 -7.20 5.65
N ASN A 86 -9.59 -5.94 5.36
CA ASN A 86 -9.53 -5.42 3.99
C ASN A 86 -8.08 -5.17 3.62
N ARG A 87 -7.72 -5.39 2.35
CA ARG A 87 -6.37 -5.13 1.84
C ARG A 87 -6.45 -4.27 0.59
N ALA A 88 -5.48 -3.37 0.45
CA ALA A 88 -5.40 -2.51 -0.74
C ALA A 88 -3.97 -2.46 -1.25
N THR A 89 -3.83 -2.36 -2.58
CA THR A 89 -2.55 -2.15 -3.26
C THR A 89 -2.69 -0.88 -4.06
N ILE A 90 -1.83 0.10 -3.80
CA ILE A 90 -1.90 1.42 -4.43
C ILE A 90 -0.55 1.69 -5.12
N PRO A 91 -0.53 1.85 -6.45
CA PRO A 91 0.71 2.19 -7.13
C PRO A 91 1.20 3.56 -6.72
N ILE A 92 2.49 3.69 -6.39
CA ILE A 92 3.12 4.98 -6.13
C ILE A 92 3.70 5.49 -7.46
N ASP A 93 4.51 4.67 -8.10
CA ASP A 93 5.03 4.89 -9.44
C ASP A 93 5.33 3.51 -10.06
N THR A 94 6.15 3.46 -11.11
CA THR A 94 6.46 2.19 -11.76
C THR A 94 7.35 1.27 -10.91
N ASN A 95 8.00 1.81 -9.89
CA ASN A 95 8.98 1.08 -9.08
C ASN A 95 8.53 0.78 -7.65
N TYR A 96 7.51 1.47 -7.15
CA TYR A 96 7.10 1.36 -5.75
C TYR A 96 5.60 1.27 -5.61
N PHE A 97 5.17 0.50 -4.61
CA PHE A 97 3.75 0.27 -4.32
C PHE A 97 3.50 0.40 -2.83
N LEU A 98 2.35 0.94 -2.49
CA LEU A 98 1.87 1.02 -1.12
C LEU A 98 0.87 -0.10 -0.90
N LEU A 99 1.09 -0.90 0.13
CA LEU A 99 0.15 -1.93 0.57
C LEU A 99 -0.46 -1.52 1.89
N LEU A 100 -1.75 -1.76 2.04
CA LEU A 100 -2.50 -1.47 3.26
C LEU A 100 -3.24 -2.68 3.74
N SER A 101 -3.37 -2.79 5.06
CA SER A 101 -4.32 -3.68 5.72
C SER A 101 -5.23 -2.79 6.57
N MET A 102 -6.54 -2.96 6.44
CA MET A 102 -7.53 -2.11 7.10
C MET A 102 -8.57 -2.97 7.81
N ASP A 103 -9.22 -2.41 8.83
CA ASP A 103 -10.28 -3.11 9.55
C ASP A 103 -11.42 -3.51 8.61
N SER A 104 -11.90 -4.74 8.76
CA SER A 104 -12.98 -5.27 7.92
C SER A 104 -14.30 -4.52 8.13
N GLN A 105 -14.45 -3.85 9.25
CA GLN A 105 -15.67 -3.11 9.58
C GLN A 105 -15.73 -1.73 8.95
N ASP A 106 -14.63 -1.22 8.44
CA ASP A 106 -14.58 0.12 7.87
C ASP A 106 -15.22 0.13 6.48
N ILE A 107 -16.31 0.91 6.37
CA ILE A 107 -17.00 1.10 5.10
C ILE A 107 -16.52 2.34 4.34
N ASN A 108 -15.63 3.13 4.96
CA ASN A 108 -15.13 4.38 4.37
C ASN A 108 -13.78 4.22 3.70
N PHE A 109 -13.37 2.99 3.39
CA PHE A 109 -12.03 2.74 2.82
C PHE A 109 -11.77 3.55 1.55
N ASP A 110 -12.77 3.68 0.68
CA ASP A 110 -12.60 4.42 -0.57
C ASP A 110 -12.33 5.89 -0.32
N LYS A 111 -13.08 6.51 0.60
CA LYS A 111 -12.86 7.91 0.96
C LYS A 111 -11.47 8.13 1.58
N ILE A 112 -11.04 7.22 2.43
CA ILE A 112 -9.72 7.29 3.04
C ILE A 112 -8.65 7.22 1.96
N ILE A 113 -8.74 6.25 1.07
CA ILE A 113 -7.76 6.07 0.01
C ILE A 113 -7.78 7.26 -0.96
N MET A 114 -8.94 7.60 -1.50
CA MET A 114 -9.03 8.62 -2.55
C MET A 114 -8.80 10.03 -2.04
N ASN A 115 -9.28 10.35 -0.83
CA ASN A 115 -9.25 11.72 -0.35
C ASN A 115 -8.06 12.03 0.56
N LYS A 116 -7.39 11.03 1.10
CA LYS A 116 -6.28 11.24 2.05
C LYS A 116 -4.98 10.57 1.62
N ILE A 117 -5.03 9.33 1.14
CA ILE A 117 -3.82 8.59 0.80
C ILE A 117 -3.29 8.96 -0.58
N ILE A 118 -4.14 8.96 -1.59
CA ILE A 118 -3.73 9.32 -2.96
C ILE A 118 -3.14 10.74 -3.01
N PRO A 119 -3.76 11.76 -2.38
CA PRO A 119 -3.14 13.09 -2.34
C PRO A 119 -1.77 13.11 -1.68
N LEU A 120 -1.59 12.34 -0.61
CA LEU A 120 -0.29 12.22 0.06
C LEU A 120 0.75 11.60 -0.86
N ILE A 121 0.37 10.54 -1.59
CA ILE A 121 1.25 9.91 -2.57
C ILE A 121 1.65 10.92 -3.64
N ASN A 122 0.68 11.69 -4.15
CA ASN A 122 0.95 12.68 -5.19
C ASN A 122 1.95 13.74 -4.72
N GLU A 123 1.82 14.20 -3.48
CA GLU A 123 2.76 15.17 -2.89
C GLU A 123 4.15 14.58 -2.70
N SER A 124 4.24 13.28 -2.45
CA SER A 124 5.49 12.60 -2.10
C SER A 124 6.18 11.94 -3.28
N ARG A 125 5.51 11.85 -4.43
CA ARG A 125 5.97 11.04 -5.56
C ARG A 125 7.37 11.43 -6.04
N ASN A 126 7.68 12.72 -6.06
CA ASN A 126 9.00 13.18 -6.51
C ASN A 126 10.13 12.66 -5.63
N GLN A 127 9.87 12.43 -4.36
CA GLN A 127 10.89 11.90 -3.45
C GLN A 127 11.17 10.43 -3.74
N PHE A 128 10.18 9.68 -4.25
CA PHE A 128 10.39 8.32 -4.72
C PHE A 128 11.15 8.28 -6.04
N ILE A 129 10.87 9.21 -6.93
CA ILE A 129 11.49 9.29 -8.27
C ILE A 129 12.95 9.71 -8.18
N SER A 130 13.33 10.55 -7.22
CA SER A 130 14.66 11.15 -7.12
C SER A 130 15.76 10.18 -6.67
N ILE A 131 15.53 8.92 -6.82
CA ILE A 131 16.46 7.89 -6.37
C ILE A 131 17.34 7.42 -7.50
#